data_5ed6115be1b1776575ab5bcd76bd9ed8
#
_entry.id   5ed6115be1b1776575ab5bcd76bd9ed8
#
_cell.length_a   1.000
_cell.length_b   1.000
_cell.length_c   1.000
_cell.angle_alpha   90.00
_cell.angle_beta   90.00
_cell.angle_gamma   90.00
#
_symmetry.space_group_name_H-M   'P 1'
#
loop_
_entity.id
_entity.type
_entity.pdbx_description
1 polymer ?
#
loop_
_entity_poly.entity_id
_entity_poly.type
_entity_poly.pdbx_seq_one_letter_code
_entity_poly.pdbx_strand_id
1 'polypeptide(L)'
;EYAAFYAAVTKSDAEAVVSRRYLQISSQSEAYPYTLTFLWPFGGENQGETPYDKVNGGDYTDADVNDTSAVVWLDYSGTSALFCGDATARVEEALIRDSELGFFVETGVELNSTEILKVSHHGSATGTSGSFAAYLNVKTAVISCGKNNLYGHPALSVCETLERTGAEIYRTDRRGNIVVTVFPDGSYRSETQY
;
A
#
# COMPACT_ATOMS: atom_id res chain seq x y z
N GLU A 1 -4.51 -18.02 14.62
CA GLU A 1 -5.14 -17.68 13.34
C GLU A 1 -4.18 -17.90 12.16
N TYR A 2 -2.96 -17.36 12.19
CA TYR A 2 -1.96 -17.54 11.11
C TYR A 2 -1.66 -19.01 10.78
N ALA A 3 -1.46 -19.86 11.80
CA ALA A 3 -1.20 -21.28 11.60
C ALA A 3 -2.36 -22.02 10.90
N ALA A 4 -3.61 -21.63 11.20
CA ALA A 4 -4.79 -22.20 10.54
C ALA A 4 -4.91 -21.72 9.09
N PHE A 5 -4.59 -20.46 8.80
CA PHE A 5 -4.54 -19.93 7.44
C PHE A 5 -3.46 -20.63 6.61
N TYR A 6 -2.23 -20.72 7.15
CA TYR A 6 -1.12 -21.43 6.49
C TYR A 6 -1.46 -22.89 6.19
N ALA A 7 -2.05 -23.59 7.17
CA ALA A 7 -2.48 -24.97 6.97
C ALA A 7 -3.62 -25.12 5.94
N ALA A 8 -4.49 -24.11 5.79
CA ALA A 8 -5.52 -24.10 4.75
C ALA A 8 -4.93 -23.86 3.36
N VAL A 9 -3.99 -22.91 3.24
CA VAL A 9 -3.29 -22.63 1.97
C VAL A 9 -2.50 -23.85 1.50
N THR A 10 -1.75 -24.51 2.39
CA THR A 10 -0.93 -25.69 2.05
C THR A 10 -1.76 -26.94 1.72
N LYS A 11 -3.03 -26.97 2.11
CA LYS A 11 -3.99 -28.05 1.76
C LYS A 11 -4.80 -27.75 0.50
N SER A 12 -4.76 -26.52 0.00
CA SER A 12 -5.41 -26.12 -1.23
C SER A 12 -4.50 -26.40 -2.43
N ASP A 13 -5.08 -26.47 -3.63
CA ASP A 13 -4.31 -26.50 -4.88
C ASP A 13 -3.73 -25.11 -5.24
N ALA A 14 -3.79 -24.13 -4.34
CA ALA A 14 -3.25 -22.82 -4.55
C ALA A 14 -1.72 -22.84 -4.45
N GLU A 15 -1.06 -22.25 -5.42
CA GLU A 15 0.37 -22.04 -5.39
C GLU A 15 0.69 -20.92 -4.39
N ALA A 16 1.44 -21.25 -3.34
CA ALA A 16 1.97 -20.25 -2.42
C ALA A 16 3.23 -19.61 -3.03
N VAL A 17 3.08 -18.39 -3.51
CA VAL A 17 4.22 -17.60 -4.01
C VAL A 17 4.83 -16.81 -2.87
N VAL A 18 6.09 -17.11 -2.54
CA VAL A 18 6.85 -16.29 -1.59
C VAL A 18 7.20 -14.97 -2.28
N SER A 19 6.77 -13.87 -1.71
CA SER A 19 7.11 -12.54 -2.23
C SER A 19 8.64 -12.39 -2.28
N ARG A 20 9.15 -12.17 -3.49
CA ARG A 20 10.54 -11.79 -3.72
C ARG A 20 10.58 -10.28 -3.91
N ARG A 21 11.77 -9.71 -3.70
CA ARG A 21 11.98 -8.27 -3.91
C ARG A 21 11.46 -7.88 -5.30
N TYR A 22 10.50 -6.95 -5.31
CA TYR A 22 9.89 -6.40 -6.51
C TYR A 22 9.23 -7.44 -7.42
N LEU A 23 8.62 -8.48 -6.82
CA LEU A 23 7.80 -9.41 -7.59
C LEU A 23 6.76 -8.64 -8.40
N GLN A 24 6.72 -8.90 -9.70
CA GLN A 24 5.70 -8.35 -10.59
C GLN A 24 4.75 -9.45 -11.05
N ILE A 25 3.47 -9.13 -11.02
CA ILE A 25 2.39 -9.94 -11.57
C ILE A 25 1.68 -9.10 -12.62
N SER A 26 1.71 -9.53 -13.86
CA SER A 26 1.08 -8.82 -14.97
C SER A 26 -0.13 -9.59 -15.51
N SER A 27 -1.13 -8.85 -15.96
CA SER A 27 -2.28 -9.40 -16.67
C SER A 27 -1.85 -10.14 -17.93
N GLN A 28 -2.53 -11.27 -18.20
CA GLN A 28 -2.41 -11.98 -19.48
C GLN A 28 -3.37 -11.42 -20.55
N SER A 29 -4.19 -10.44 -20.19
CA SER A 29 -5.16 -9.81 -21.10
C SER A 29 -4.53 -8.64 -21.83
N GLU A 30 -4.50 -8.68 -23.16
CA GLU A 30 -4.08 -7.52 -23.97
C GLU A 30 -5.10 -6.37 -23.90
N ALA A 31 -6.38 -6.67 -23.62
CA ALA A 31 -7.43 -5.67 -23.54
C ALA A 31 -7.40 -4.88 -22.21
N TYR A 32 -6.85 -5.49 -21.16
CA TYR A 32 -6.78 -4.90 -19.83
C TYR A 32 -5.41 -5.16 -19.21
N PRO A 33 -4.35 -4.55 -19.77
CA PRO A 33 -2.99 -4.76 -19.27
C PRO A 33 -2.81 -4.04 -17.94
N TYR A 34 -2.51 -4.78 -16.88
CA TYR A 34 -2.11 -4.22 -15.60
C TYR A 34 -0.85 -4.91 -15.08
N THR A 35 -0.14 -4.23 -14.21
CA THR A 35 1.00 -4.79 -13.47
C THR A 35 0.85 -4.48 -11.99
N LEU A 36 1.00 -5.49 -11.16
CA LEU A 36 1.13 -5.37 -9.71
C LEU A 36 2.60 -5.57 -9.35
N THR A 37 3.21 -4.61 -8.71
CA THR A 37 4.59 -4.71 -8.20
C THR A 37 4.56 -4.69 -6.68
N PHE A 38 5.09 -5.74 -6.06
CA PHE A 38 5.22 -5.84 -4.61
C PHE A 38 6.49 -5.09 -4.19
N LEU A 39 6.31 -3.97 -3.50
CA LEU A 39 7.40 -3.10 -3.05
C LEU A 39 7.89 -3.47 -1.65
N TRP A 40 7.08 -4.16 -0.85
CA TRP A 40 7.34 -4.53 0.54
C TRP A 40 6.43 -5.70 0.97
N PRO A 41 6.74 -6.54 2.02
CA PRO A 41 8.04 -6.70 2.64
C PRO A 41 8.94 -7.62 1.81
N PHE A 42 10.25 -7.53 2.04
CA PHE A 42 11.20 -8.43 1.41
C PHE A 42 11.91 -9.26 2.46
N GLY A 43 11.88 -10.59 2.29
CA GLY A 43 12.84 -11.49 2.91
C GLY A 43 14.01 -11.68 1.95
N GLY A 44 15.23 -11.59 2.41
CA GLY A 44 16.38 -11.88 1.57
C GLY A 44 17.72 -11.75 2.28
N GLU A 45 18.64 -12.62 1.93
CA GLU A 45 19.92 -12.89 2.57
C GLU A 45 20.89 -11.67 2.72
N ASN A 46 20.54 -10.49 2.18
CA ASN A 46 21.46 -9.35 2.12
C ASN A 46 20.90 -8.01 2.64
N GLN A 47 19.76 -7.99 3.36
CA GLN A 47 19.12 -6.73 3.76
C GLN A 47 19.05 -6.43 5.26
N GLY A 48 19.75 -7.20 6.10
CA GLY A 48 19.58 -7.09 7.54
C GLY A 48 18.25 -7.71 8.02
N GLU A 49 17.97 -7.58 9.31
CA GLU A 49 16.74 -8.09 9.90
C GLU A 49 15.53 -7.29 9.38
N THR A 50 14.65 -7.97 8.66
CA THR A 50 13.40 -7.37 8.20
C THR A 50 12.36 -7.40 9.35
N PRO A 51 11.28 -6.58 9.28
CA PRO A 51 10.17 -6.72 10.22
C PRO A 51 9.60 -8.13 10.27
N TYR A 52 9.63 -8.84 9.14
CA TYR A 52 9.20 -10.24 9.04
C TYR A 52 10.09 -11.18 9.86
N ASP A 53 11.40 -11.01 9.79
CA ASP A 53 12.36 -11.82 10.56
C ASP A 53 12.19 -11.59 12.06
N LYS A 54 11.96 -10.35 12.46
CA LYS A 54 11.65 -9.95 13.83
C LYS A 54 10.38 -10.63 14.36
N VAL A 55 9.28 -10.59 13.58
CA VAL A 55 8.02 -11.24 13.94
C VAL A 55 8.19 -12.75 14.06
N ASN A 56 8.93 -13.39 13.15
CA ASN A 56 9.23 -14.81 13.21
C ASN A 56 10.16 -15.19 14.38
N GLY A 57 11.05 -14.29 14.76
CA GLY A 57 11.94 -14.47 15.92
C GLY A 57 11.22 -14.37 17.27
N GLY A 58 9.99 -13.87 17.30
CA GLY A 58 9.16 -13.73 18.50
C GLY A 58 9.48 -12.52 19.37
N ASP A 59 10.40 -11.64 18.95
CA ASP A 59 10.72 -10.37 19.60
C ASP A 59 10.20 -9.21 18.75
N TYR A 60 8.91 -8.89 18.87
CA TYR A 60 8.24 -7.91 18.03
C TYR A 60 7.22 -7.07 18.80
N THR A 61 6.93 -5.91 18.23
CA THR A 61 5.86 -4.99 18.65
C THR A 61 4.71 -5.02 17.64
N ASP A 62 3.56 -4.42 17.97
CA ASP A 62 2.46 -4.24 17.02
C ASP A 62 2.90 -3.47 15.77
N ALA A 63 3.82 -2.51 15.91
CA ALA A 63 4.40 -1.79 14.78
C ALA A 63 5.22 -2.72 13.86
N ASP A 64 5.96 -3.67 14.41
CA ASP A 64 6.72 -4.63 13.61
C ASP A 64 5.77 -5.57 12.84
N VAL A 65 4.63 -5.96 13.44
CA VAL A 65 3.58 -6.72 12.73
C VAL A 65 2.99 -5.89 11.59
N ASN A 66 2.66 -4.64 11.83
CA ASN A 66 2.13 -3.75 10.80
C ASN A 66 3.12 -3.55 9.65
N ASP A 67 4.41 -3.49 9.95
CA ASP A 67 5.47 -3.35 8.95
C ASP A 67 5.72 -4.63 8.12
N THR A 68 5.04 -5.73 8.43
CA THR A 68 4.99 -6.90 7.53
C THR A 68 3.90 -6.78 6.47
N SER A 69 3.11 -5.71 6.46
CA SER A 69 2.07 -5.47 5.46
C SER A 69 2.64 -5.45 4.05
N ALA A 70 1.92 -6.08 3.13
CA ALA A 70 2.26 -5.96 1.72
C ALA A 70 2.01 -4.52 1.22
N VAL A 71 3.05 -3.90 0.67
CA VAL A 71 2.90 -2.66 -0.09
C VAL A 71 2.94 -3.00 -1.57
N VAL A 72 1.86 -2.68 -2.26
CA VAL A 72 1.68 -3.04 -3.67
C VAL A 72 1.42 -1.79 -4.49
N TRP A 73 2.16 -1.66 -5.58
CA TRP A 73 1.97 -0.64 -6.59
C TRP A 73 1.30 -1.27 -7.81
N LEU A 74 0.16 -0.73 -8.18
CA LEU A 74 -0.62 -1.14 -9.36
C LEU A 74 -0.42 -0.09 -10.45
N ASP A 75 -0.07 -0.52 -11.64
CA ASP A 75 -0.23 0.25 -12.88
C ASP A 75 -1.32 -0.36 -13.75
N TYR A 76 -2.18 0.50 -14.28
CA TYR A 76 -3.11 0.17 -15.35
C TYR A 76 -3.22 1.34 -16.30
N SER A 77 -2.80 1.12 -17.54
CA SER A 77 -2.88 2.14 -18.61
C SER A 77 -2.20 3.47 -18.25
N GLY A 78 -1.12 3.43 -17.46
CA GLY A 78 -0.37 4.61 -17.03
C GLY A 78 -0.97 5.34 -15.83
N THR A 79 -2.06 4.83 -15.25
CA THR A 79 -2.58 5.32 -13.97
C THR A 79 -2.13 4.38 -12.87
N SER A 80 -1.52 4.95 -11.83
CA SER A 80 -0.93 4.20 -10.74
C SER A 80 -1.70 4.34 -9.44
N ALA A 81 -1.75 3.23 -8.68
CA ALA A 81 -2.30 3.20 -7.34
C ALA A 81 -1.36 2.49 -6.37
N LEU A 82 -1.17 3.07 -5.20
CA LEU A 82 -0.35 2.49 -4.12
C LEU A 82 -1.24 2.02 -2.97
N PHE A 83 -1.08 0.76 -2.59
CA PHE A 83 -1.76 0.11 -1.47
C PHE A 83 -0.73 -0.17 -0.38
N CYS A 84 -0.84 0.50 0.77
CA CYS A 84 0.16 0.43 1.83
C CYS A 84 -0.16 -0.58 2.94
N GLY A 85 -1.33 -1.23 2.92
CA GLY A 85 -1.75 -2.06 4.06
C GLY A 85 -1.76 -1.25 5.36
N ASP A 86 -1.20 -1.80 6.41
CA ASP A 86 -1.04 -1.15 7.71
C ASP A 86 0.42 -0.71 7.98
N ALA A 87 1.24 -0.63 6.92
CA ALA A 87 2.63 -0.19 7.00
C ALA A 87 2.78 1.13 7.76
N THR A 88 3.83 1.23 8.58
CA THR A 88 4.11 2.45 9.35
C THR A 88 5.06 3.39 8.59
N ALA A 89 5.29 4.58 9.15
CA ALA A 89 6.23 5.56 8.60
C ALA A 89 7.64 4.99 8.37
N ARG A 90 8.05 3.96 9.10
CA ARG A 90 9.34 3.27 8.93
C ARG A 90 9.43 2.59 7.56
N VAL A 91 8.35 1.94 7.11
CA VAL A 91 8.27 1.35 5.76
C VAL A 91 8.24 2.44 4.70
N GLU A 92 7.49 3.52 4.94
CA GLU A 92 7.40 4.66 4.03
C GLU A 92 8.78 5.30 3.77
N GLU A 93 9.59 5.48 4.82
CA GLU A 93 10.97 5.96 4.72
C GLU A 93 11.85 4.99 3.91
N ALA A 94 11.67 3.69 4.09
CA ALA A 94 12.38 2.68 3.30
C ALA A 94 12.01 2.74 1.81
N LEU A 95 10.72 2.92 1.50
CA LEU A 95 10.24 3.04 0.12
C LEU A 95 10.77 4.31 -0.58
N ILE A 96 10.77 5.46 0.11
CA ILE A 96 11.36 6.70 -0.41
C ILE A 96 12.83 6.47 -0.73
N ARG A 97 13.59 5.97 0.24
CA ARG A 97 15.02 5.69 0.07
C ARG A 97 15.28 4.75 -1.09
N ASP A 98 14.53 3.66 -1.20
CA ASP A 98 14.69 2.67 -2.27
C ASP A 98 14.37 3.27 -3.65
N SER A 99 13.36 4.15 -3.72
CA SER A 99 13.03 4.92 -4.92
C SER A 99 14.17 5.87 -5.31
N GLU A 100 14.68 6.65 -4.36
CA GLU A 100 15.79 7.61 -4.59
C GLU A 100 17.10 6.92 -4.99
N LEU A 101 17.34 5.71 -4.48
CA LEU A 101 18.49 4.89 -4.86
C LEU A 101 18.31 4.17 -6.20
N GLY A 102 17.15 4.33 -6.85
CA GLY A 102 16.88 3.75 -8.16
C GLY A 102 16.57 2.26 -8.14
N PHE A 103 16.25 1.68 -6.98
CA PHE A 103 15.94 0.23 -6.89
C PHE A 103 14.66 -0.17 -7.63
N PHE A 104 13.81 0.78 -8.00
CA PHE A 104 12.58 0.52 -8.75
C PHE A 104 12.74 0.68 -10.27
N VAL A 105 13.88 1.13 -10.77
CA VAL A 105 14.08 1.46 -12.19
C VAL A 105 13.76 0.29 -13.12
N GLU A 106 14.21 -0.91 -12.79
CA GLU A 106 13.96 -2.10 -13.61
C GLU A 106 12.49 -2.58 -13.58
N THR A 107 11.73 -2.14 -12.58
CA THR A 107 10.30 -2.49 -12.45
C THR A 107 9.37 -1.51 -13.16
N GLY A 108 9.87 -0.35 -13.55
CA GLY A 108 9.05 0.73 -14.09
C GLY A 108 8.21 1.47 -13.05
N VAL A 109 8.43 1.22 -11.75
CA VAL A 109 7.73 1.93 -10.69
C VAL A 109 8.33 3.31 -10.49
N GLU A 110 7.51 4.33 -10.67
CA GLU A 110 7.82 5.73 -10.36
C GLU A 110 7.00 6.16 -9.14
N LEU A 111 7.52 5.88 -7.95
CA LEU A 111 6.78 6.04 -6.70
C LEU A 111 6.24 7.47 -6.51
N ASN A 112 6.99 8.48 -6.94
CA ASN A 112 6.63 9.90 -6.88
C ASN A 112 5.63 10.34 -7.97
N SER A 113 5.21 9.45 -8.86
CA SER A 113 4.12 9.66 -9.82
C SER A 113 2.85 8.88 -9.50
N THR A 114 2.75 8.34 -8.29
CA THR A 114 1.56 7.63 -7.81
C THR A 114 0.35 8.57 -7.78
N GLU A 115 -0.72 8.22 -8.47
CA GLU A 115 -1.90 9.08 -8.57
C GLU A 115 -2.94 8.79 -7.49
N ILE A 116 -3.10 7.53 -7.10
CA ILE A 116 -4.11 7.08 -6.15
C ILE A 116 -3.41 6.40 -4.96
N LEU A 117 -3.70 6.86 -3.75
CA LEU A 117 -3.19 6.26 -2.53
C LEU A 117 -4.32 5.61 -1.73
N LYS A 118 -4.23 4.30 -1.48
CA LYS A 118 -4.93 3.70 -0.35
C LYS A 118 -4.10 4.01 0.90
N VAL A 119 -4.58 4.96 1.68
CA VAL A 119 -3.91 5.48 2.88
C VAL A 119 -3.55 4.34 3.84
N SER A 120 -2.34 4.41 4.37
CA SER A 120 -1.79 3.41 5.28
C SER A 120 -2.59 3.33 6.58
N HIS A 121 -2.68 2.15 7.14
CA HIS A 121 -3.18 1.84 8.47
C HIS A 121 -4.48 2.58 8.83
N HIS A 122 -5.43 2.59 7.89
CA HIS A 122 -6.74 3.23 8.06
C HIS A 122 -6.70 4.72 8.40
N GLY A 123 -5.58 5.38 8.12
CA GLY A 123 -5.32 6.77 8.53
C GLY A 123 -4.83 6.90 9.98
N SER A 124 -4.17 5.88 10.52
CA SER A 124 -3.46 5.97 11.80
C SER A 124 -2.36 7.04 11.75
N ALA A 125 -2.10 7.71 12.86
CA ALA A 125 -0.97 8.62 12.98
C ALA A 125 0.43 7.94 12.89
N THR A 126 0.48 6.60 12.85
CA THR A 126 1.71 5.83 12.71
C THR A 126 2.18 5.69 11.25
N GLY A 127 1.33 6.03 10.29
CA GLY A 127 1.62 6.00 8.85
C GLY A 127 1.17 7.28 8.14
N THR A 128 1.36 7.32 6.84
CA THR A 128 1.11 8.48 5.96
C THR A 128 1.80 9.74 6.49
N SER A 129 3.11 9.60 6.68
CA SER A 129 3.98 10.66 7.15
C SER A 129 3.98 11.87 6.20
N GLY A 130 4.33 13.05 6.72
CA GLY A 130 4.40 14.27 5.90
C GLY A 130 5.41 14.16 4.76
N SER A 131 6.55 13.51 4.98
CA SER A 131 7.56 13.25 3.95
C SER A 131 7.03 12.32 2.87
N PHE A 132 6.33 11.24 3.25
CA PHE A 132 5.78 10.28 2.31
C PHE A 132 4.65 10.89 1.47
N ALA A 133 3.70 11.57 2.11
CA ALA A 133 2.62 12.25 1.40
C ALA A 133 3.14 13.30 0.40
N ALA A 134 4.15 14.08 0.81
CA ALA A 134 4.80 15.06 -0.07
C ALA A 134 5.59 14.40 -1.21
N TYR A 135 6.26 13.27 -0.94
CA TYR A 135 7.02 12.54 -1.94
C TYR A 135 6.10 11.94 -3.03
N LEU A 136 5.02 11.28 -2.61
CA LEU A 136 4.05 10.69 -3.54
C LEU A 136 3.29 11.76 -4.32
N ASN A 137 2.93 12.87 -3.70
CA ASN A 137 2.16 13.98 -4.29
C ASN A 137 0.87 13.51 -5.00
N VAL A 138 0.14 12.58 -4.36
CA VAL A 138 -1.03 11.92 -4.94
C VAL A 138 -2.18 12.89 -5.22
N LYS A 139 -2.98 12.58 -6.24
CA LYS A 139 -4.20 13.34 -6.57
C LYS A 139 -5.39 12.88 -5.74
N THR A 140 -5.48 11.57 -5.49
CA THR A 140 -6.60 10.94 -4.76
C THR A 140 -6.10 10.10 -3.62
N ALA A 141 -6.60 10.34 -2.41
CA ALA A 141 -6.31 9.57 -1.21
C ALA A 141 -7.58 8.88 -0.69
N VAL A 142 -7.56 7.57 -0.58
CA VAL A 142 -8.69 6.77 -0.07
C VAL A 142 -8.37 6.26 1.32
N ILE A 143 -9.17 6.65 2.31
CA ILE A 143 -9.08 6.19 3.69
C ILE A 143 -10.20 5.21 3.97
N SER A 144 -9.85 3.95 4.19
CA SER A 144 -10.79 2.89 4.56
C SER A 144 -10.82 2.74 6.08
N CYS A 145 -11.83 3.27 6.74
CA CYS A 145 -12.02 3.19 8.18
C CYS A 145 -13.48 3.04 8.54
N GLY A 146 -13.77 2.44 9.68
CA GLY A 146 -15.13 2.25 10.17
C GLY A 146 -15.74 3.53 10.75
N LYS A 147 -17.03 3.76 10.52
CA LYS A 147 -17.77 4.80 11.24
C LYS A 147 -17.77 4.45 12.73
N ASN A 148 -17.43 5.43 13.58
CA ASN A 148 -17.34 5.25 15.03
C ASN A 148 -16.31 4.18 15.47
N ASN A 149 -15.22 3.98 14.73
CA ASN A 149 -14.17 3.07 15.15
C ASN A 149 -13.52 3.53 16.46
N LEU A 150 -13.13 2.55 17.30
CA LEU A 150 -12.58 2.82 18.63
C LEU A 150 -11.15 3.35 18.62
N TYR A 151 -10.46 3.28 17.47
CA TYR A 151 -9.07 3.71 17.29
C TYR A 151 -8.94 5.20 17.00
N GLY A 152 -10.05 5.90 16.75
CA GLY A 152 -10.05 7.31 16.38
C GLY A 152 -9.50 7.58 14.96
N HIS A 153 -9.53 6.56 14.09
CA HIS A 153 -9.10 6.72 12.70
C HIS A 153 -10.17 7.35 11.81
N PRO A 154 -9.77 8.16 10.82
CA PRO A 154 -8.40 8.62 10.60
C PRO A 154 -8.00 9.69 11.61
N ALA A 155 -6.72 9.72 11.98
CA ALA A 155 -6.15 10.80 12.78
C ALA A 155 -6.26 12.15 12.03
N LEU A 156 -6.53 13.22 12.77
CA LEU A 156 -6.65 14.56 12.17
C LEU A 156 -5.36 14.97 11.46
N SER A 157 -4.20 14.66 12.05
CA SER A 157 -2.89 14.93 11.47
C SER A 157 -2.67 14.31 10.08
N VAL A 158 -3.21 13.10 9.85
CA VAL A 158 -3.13 12.44 8.54
C VAL A 158 -4.01 13.16 7.52
N CYS A 159 -5.23 13.54 7.89
CA CYS A 159 -6.11 14.32 7.02
C CYS A 159 -5.46 15.64 6.63
N GLU A 160 -4.96 16.41 7.61
CA GLU A 160 -4.27 17.67 7.38
C GLU A 160 -3.00 17.52 6.53
N THR A 161 -2.29 16.41 6.68
CA THR A 161 -1.11 16.10 5.86
C THR A 161 -1.49 15.91 4.40
N LEU A 162 -2.53 15.12 4.12
CA LEU A 162 -3.03 14.89 2.76
C LEU A 162 -3.65 16.16 2.15
N GLU A 163 -4.39 16.94 2.93
CA GLU A 163 -4.95 18.21 2.48
C GLU A 163 -3.85 19.21 2.06
N ARG A 164 -2.73 19.26 2.79
CA ARG A 164 -1.59 20.11 2.42
C ARG A 164 -0.91 19.74 1.11
N THR A 165 -0.99 18.48 0.68
CA THR A 165 -0.49 18.06 -0.63
C THR A 165 -1.49 18.33 -1.76
N GLY A 166 -2.71 18.79 -1.44
CA GLY A 166 -3.76 19.04 -2.41
C GLY A 166 -4.52 17.79 -2.85
N ALA A 167 -4.32 16.65 -2.16
CA ALA A 167 -5.02 15.41 -2.47
C ALA A 167 -6.53 15.53 -2.20
N GLU A 168 -7.35 15.02 -3.11
CA GLU A 168 -8.77 14.81 -2.85
C GLU A 168 -8.95 13.59 -1.94
N ILE A 169 -9.58 13.78 -0.76
CA ILE A 169 -9.68 12.74 0.27
C ILE A 169 -11.08 12.11 0.24
N TYR A 170 -11.09 10.80 0.04
CA TYR A 170 -12.29 9.96 0.14
C TYR A 170 -12.21 9.08 1.38
N ARG A 171 -13.25 9.14 2.24
CA ARG A 171 -13.31 8.41 3.51
C ARG A 171 -14.54 7.51 3.56
N THR A 172 -14.36 6.21 3.84
CA THR A 172 -15.47 5.25 3.90
C THR A 172 -16.40 5.49 5.09
N ASP A 173 -15.89 6.03 6.21
CA ASP A 173 -16.71 6.38 7.39
C ASP A 173 -17.69 7.53 7.14
N ARG A 174 -17.46 8.34 6.09
CA ARG A 174 -18.30 9.49 5.71
C ARG A 174 -19.10 9.27 4.45
N ARG A 175 -18.55 8.52 3.47
CA ARG A 175 -19.10 8.41 2.11
C ARG A 175 -19.54 6.98 1.75
N GLY A 176 -19.48 6.03 2.70
CA GLY A 176 -19.81 4.63 2.46
C GLY A 176 -18.81 3.96 1.52
N ASN A 177 -19.30 3.18 0.57
CA ASN A 177 -18.43 2.53 -0.41
C ASN A 177 -17.80 3.58 -1.34
N ILE A 178 -16.51 3.40 -1.62
CA ILE A 178 -15.74 4.22 -2.56
C ILE A 178 -15.29 3.30 -3.68
N VAL A 179 -15.61 3.67 -4.90
CA VAL A 179 -15.19 2.95 -6.11
C VAL A 179 -14.34 3.90 -6.95
N VAL A 180 -13.13 3.49 -7.24
CA VAL A 180 -12.26 4.19 -8.20
C VAL A 180 -12.20 3.35 -9.46
N THR A 181 -12.67 3.90 -10.56
CA THR A 181 -12.66 3.25 -11.87
C THR A 181 -11.60 3.89 -12.74
N VAL A 182 -10.63 3.10 -13.16
CA VAL A 182 -9.61 3.52 -14.13
C VAL A 182 -10.01 3.04 -15.52
N PHE A 183 -9.90 3.92 -16.50
CA PHE A 183 -10.27 3.64 -17.89
C PHE A 183 -9.04 3.29 -18.75
N PRO A 184 -9.24 2.64 -19.92
CA PRO A 184 -8.14 2.27 -20.82
C PRO A 184 -7.32 3.44 -21.37
N ASP A 185 -7.84 4.65 -21.32
CA ASP A 185 -7.15 5.89 -21.72
C ASP A 185 -6.31 6.51 -20.60
N GLY A 186 -6.22 5.83 -19.44
CA GLY A 186 -5.51 6.31 -18.26
C GLY A 186 -6.28 7.33 -17.43
N SER A 187 -7.49 7.74 -17.83
CA SER A 187 -8.32 8.56 -16.96
C SER A 187 -8.95 7.73 -15.84
N TYR A 188 -9.32 8.37 -14.73
CA TYR A 188 -10.06 7.69 -13.68
C TYR A 188 -11.11 8.59 -13.05
N ARG A 189 -12.07 8.00 -12.39
CA ARG A 189 -13.08 8.68 -11.58
C ARG A 189 -13.30 7.97 -10.26
N SER A 190 -13.63 8.73 -9.24
CA SER A 190 -14.02 8.22 -7.92
C SER A 190 -15.52 8.44 -7.70
N GLU A 191 -16.21 7.41 -7.25
CA GLU A 191 -17.63 7.41 -6.95
C GLU A 191 -17.85 6.98 -5.51
N THR A 192 -18.88 7.55 -4.87
CA THR A 192 -19.22 7.25 -3.47
C THR A 192 -20.67 6.81 -3.37
N GLN A 193 -20.97 6.06 -2.32
CA GLN A 193 -22.33 5.56 -2.11
C GLN A 193 -23.31 6.69 -1.74
N TYR A 194 -22.83 7.73 -1.02
CA TYR A 194 -23.58 8.94 -0.64
C TYR A 194 -22.62 10.08 -0.29
#